data_ab777492b3e08b3866f8261db6cb9557
#
_entry.id   ab777492b3e08b3866f8261db6cb9557
#
_cell.length_a   1.000
_cell.length_b   1.000
_cell.length_c   1.000
_cell.angle_alpha   90.00
_cell.angle_beta   90.00
_cell.angle_gamma   90.00
#
_symmetry.space_group_name_H-M   'P 1'
#
loop_
_entity.id
_entity.type
_entity.pdbx_description
1 polymer ?
#
loop_
_entity_poly.entity_id
_entity_poly.type
_entity_poly.pdbx_seq_one_letter_code
_entity_poly.pdbx_strand_id
1 'polypeptide(L)'
;MAKSNRPAAFARAGEAAAPMGRAEPADVLHRLLKLHNRLMAPFATHLEKQHRITVNGFRVLMLIGRLGVTAAHELVDILGVNPMSVHRAVQSLHEQGRIAIEPDPGDSRRKALRLTAEGQRLYRRMLPTTDIVVDYLFSLLPPEEVAQFDRMVTTLIQGLEARDEAGRSVFIERTRPGG
;
A
#
# COMPACT_ATOMS: atom_id res chain seq x y z
N MET A 1 26.77 -18.82 -15.09
CA MET A 1 27.32 -17.46 -14.95
C MET A 1 26.37 -16.47 -15.64
N ALA A 2 25.41 -15.94 -14.96
CA ALA A 2 24.49 -14.93 -15.48
C ALA A 2 25.10 -13.54 -15.29
N LYS A 3 25.40 -12.86 -16.39
CA LYS A 3 25.91 -11.48 -16.37
C LYS A 3 24.75 -10.55 -15.99
N SER A 4 24.86 -9.94 -14.82
CA SER A 4 23.98 -8.84 -14.36
C SER A 4 24.14 -7.67 -15.33
N ASN A 5 23.13 -7.44 -16.14
CA ASN A 5 23.06 -6.29 -17.06
C ASN A 5 22.42 -5.11 -16.29
N ARG A 6 23.22 -4.42 -15.48
CA ARG A 6 22.82 -3.15 -14.85
C ARG A 6 22.74 -2.06 -15.93
N PRO A 7 21.60 -1.39 -16.15
CA PRO A 7 21.53 -0.29 -17.10
C PRO A 7 22.40 0.89 -16.63
N ALA A 8 23.15 1.47 -17.57
CA ALA A 8 24.12 2.56 -17.32
C ALA A 8 23.53 3.86 -16.71
N ALA A 9 22.21 3.99 -16.63
CA ALA A 9 21.52 5.12 -15.99
C ALA A 9 21.66 5.15 -14.46
N PHE A 10 22.09 4.05 -13.83
CA PHE A 10 22.26 3.94 -12.37
C PHE A 10 23.59 4.51 -11.83
N ALA A 11 24.57 4.74 -12.70
CA ALA A 11 25.89 5.25 -12.26
C ALA A 11 25.84 6.69 -11.71
N ARG A 12 24.78 7.45 -11.95
CA ARG A 12 24.64 8.85 -11.46
C ARG A 12 23.84 9.02 -10.17
N ALA A 13 23.15 7.99 -9.71
CA ALA A 13 22.39 8.07 -8.46
C ALA A 13 23.23 7.77 -7.21
N GLY A 14 24.42 7.17 -7.38
CA GLY A 14 25.32 6.78 -6.29
C GLY A 14 26.32 7.86 -5.84
N GLU A 15 26.32 9.04 -6.44
CA GLU A 15 27.39 10.03 -6.26
C GLU A 15 27.01 11.27 -5.45
N ALA A 16 26.02 11.17 -4.54
CA ALA A 16 25.76 12.20 -3.56
C ALA A 16 25.24 11.62 -2.25
N ALA A 17 26.01 10.75 -1.63
CA ALA A 17 25.93 10.61 -0.19
C ALA A 17 26.61 11.85 0.40
N ALA A 18 25.82 12.92 0.58
CA ALA A 18 26.22 14.01 1.45
C ALA A 18 26.62 13.43 2.82
N PRO A 19 27.61 14.04 3.55
CA PRO A 19 28.01 13.53 4.85
C PRO A 19 26.79 13.33 5.72
N MET A 20 26.73 12.21 6.45
CA MET A 20 25.62 11.82 7.33
C MET A 20 25.47 12.85 8.46
N GLY A 21 25.01 14.05 8.11
CA GLY A 21 24.45 15.00 9.05
C GLY A 21 23.18 14.40 9.65
N ARG A 22 22.93 14.68 10.91
CA ARG A 22 21.73 14.26 11.65
C ARG A 22 20.51 14.66 10.83
N ALA A 23 19.78 13.66 10.29
CA ALA A 23 18.58 13.94 9.52
C ALA A 23 17.52 14.55 10.44
N GLU A 24 17.05 15.75 10.11
CA GLU A 24 15.97 16.38 10.84
C GLU A 24 14.66 15.60 10.61
N PRO A 25 13.91 15.25 11.68
CA PRO A 25 12.68 14.46 11.55
C PRO A 25 11.65 15.06 10.59
N ALA A 26 11.53 16.38 10.53
CA ALA A 26 10.64 17.08 9.61
C ALA A 26 11.02 16.82 8.14
N ASP A 27 12.31 16.81 7.83
CA ASP A 27 12.80 16.50 6.48
C ASP A 27 12.54 15.05 6.10
N VAL A 28 12.65 14.13 7.05
CA VAL A 28 12.33 12.71 6.84
C VAL A 28 10.84 12.56 6.50
N LEU A 29 9.96 13.23 7.24
CA LEU A 29 8.51 13.24 6.95
C LEU A 29 8.23 13.78 5.55
N HIS A 30 8.82 14.91 5.16
CA HIS A 30 8.66 15.44 3.82
C HIS A 30 9.15 14.48 2.72
N ARG A 31 10.26 13.76 2.95
CA ARG A 31 10.78 12.76 2.01
C ARG A 31 9.85 11.57 1.88
N LEU A 32 9.26 11.08 2.98
CA LEU A 32 8.25 10.01 2.95
C LEU A 32 7.01 10.41 2.15
N LEU A 33 6.48 11.61 2.38
CA LEU A 33 5.35 12.13 1.61
C LEU A 33 5.69 12.30 0.12
N LYS A 34 6.89 12.80 -0.19
CA LYS A 34 7.38 12.93 -1.56
C LYS A 34 7.53 11.56 -2.23
N LEU A 35 8.08 10.57 -1.53
CA LEU A 35 8.22 9.19 -2.01
C LEU A 35 6.85 8.62 -2.35
N HIS A 36 5.88 8.70 -1.43
CA HIS A 36 4.51 8.25 -1.65
C HIS A 36 3.89 8.92 -2.89
N ASN A 37 3.97 10.24 -3.01
CA ASN A 37 3.39 10.97 -4.13
C ASN A 37 4.03 10.59 -5.47
N ARG A 38 5.37 10.46 -5.51
CA ARG A 38 6.10 10.07 -6.71
C ARG A 38 5.79 8.64 -7.15
N LEU A 39 5.58 7.74 -6.19
CA LEU A 39 5.20 6.35 -6.46
C LEU A 39 3.75 6.27 -6.99
N MET A 40 2.83 7.02 -6.37
CA MET A 40 1.40 6.87 -6.66
C MET A 40 0.92 7.65 -7.89
N ALA A 41 1.52 8.79 -8.23
CA ALA A 41 1.04 9.64 -9.33
C ALA A 41 1.01 8.93 -10.70
N PRO A 42 2.07 8.25 -11.17
CA PRO A 42 2.02 7.52 -12.45
C PRO A 42 1.02 6.37 -12.41
N PHE A 43 0.94 5.68 -11.26
CA PHE A 43 0.03 4.56 -11.06
C PHE A 43 -1.44 4.99 -11.17
N ALA A 44 -1.83 6.08 -10.52
CA ALA A 44 -3.21 6.56 -10.54
C ALA A 44 -3.73 6.79 -11.96
N THR A 45 -2.93 7.49 -12.78
CA THR A 45 -3.29 7.79 -14.17
C THR A 45 -3.40 6.52 -15.03
N HIS A 46 -2.48 5.59 -14.86
CA HIS A 46 -2.47 4.33 -15.61
C HIS A 46 -3.66 3.44 -15.22
N LEU A 47 -3.92 3.29 -13.92
CA LEU A 47 -5.00 2.47 -13.39
C LEU A 47 -6.37 2.96 -13.88
N GLU A 48 -6.59 4.29 -13.85
CA GLU A 48 -7.85 4.86 -14.27
C GLU A 48 -8.08 4.72 -15.79
N LYS A 49 -7.08 5.08 -16.59
CA LYS A 49 -7.19 5.07 -18.06
C LYS A 49 -7.31 3.67 -18.64
N GLN A 50 -6.52 2.71 -18.13
CA GLN A 50 -6.46 1.38 -18.73
C GLN A 50 -7.42 0.38 -18.09
N HIS A 51 -7.72 0.54 -16.80
CA HIS A 51 -8.46 -0.45 -16.05
C HIS A 51 -9.73 0.08 -15.39
N ARG A 52 -10.00 1.39 -15.48
CA ARG A 52 -11.15 2.04 -14.82
C ARG A 52 -11.21 1.70 -13.32
N ILE A 53 -10.06 1.74 -12.66
CA ILE A 53 -9.91 1.43 -11.25
C ILE A 53 -9.17 2.57 -10.55
N THR A 54 -9.65 2.97 -9.39
CA THR A 54 -8.97 3.97 -8.55
C THR A 54 -7.78 3.32 -7.84
N VAL A 55 -6.88 4.13 -7.27
CA VAL A 55 -5.77 3.65 -6.44
C VAL A 55 -6.27 2.77 -5.28
N ASN A 56 -7.34 3.18 -4.59
CA ASN A 56 -7.91 2.37 -3.51
C ASN A 56 -8.57 1.10 -4.04
N GLY A 57 -9.24 1.16 -5.21
CA GLY A 57 -9.75 -0.03 -5.90
C GLY A 57 -8.64 -1.02 -6.23
N PHE A 58 -7.51 -0.52 -6.75
CA PHE A 58 -6.33 -1.36 -7.00
C PHE A 58 -5.81 -2.02 -5.72
N ARG A 59 -5.62 -1.25 -4.63
CA ARG A 59 -5.16 -1.79 -3.35
C ARG A 59 -6.09 -2.88 -2.81
N VAL A 60 -7.40 -2.64 -2.85
CA VAL A 60 -8.43 -3.62 -2.44
C VAL A 60 -8.37 -4.88 -3.31
N LEU A 61 -8.32 -4.72 -4.64
CA LEU A 61 -8.25 -5.84 -5.58
C LEU A 61 -7.00 -6.72 -5.32
N MET A 62 -5.84 -6.07 -5.18
CA MET A 62 -4.56 -6.76 -4.95
C MET A 62 -4.55 -7.49 -3.61
N LEU A 63 -5.13 -6.89 -2.57
CA LEU A 63 -5.18 -7.49 -1.24
C LEU A 63 -6.12 -8.68 -1.20
N ILE A 64 -7.33 -8.58 -1.77
CA ILE A 64 -8.26 -9.72 -1.89
C ILE A 64 -7.62 -10.84 -2.72
N GLY A 65 -6.93 -10.50 -3.83
CA GLY A 65 -6.24 -11.49 -4.66
C GLY A 65 -5.14 -12.25 -3.92
N ARG A 66 -4.46 -11.59 -2.97
CA ARG A 66 -3.42 -12.19 -2.12
C ARG A 66 -4.01 -13.03 -0.99
N LEU A 67 -5.06 -12.56 -0.33
CA LEU A 67 -5.67 -13.21 0.83
C LEU A 67 -6.68 -14.30 0.44
N GLY A 68 -7.24 -14.23 -0.76
CA GLY A 68 -8.29 -15.11 -1.27
C GLY A 68 -9.69 -14.69 -0.82
N VAL A 69 -9.97 -14.74 0.46
CA VAL A 69 -11.22 -14.33 1.09
C VAL A 69 -10.91 -13.38 2.24
N THR A 70 -11.67 -12.29 2.35
CA THR A 70 -11.47 -11.30 3.42
C THR A 70 -12.76 -10.54 3.69
N ALA A 71 -12.79 -9.78 4.78
CA ALA A 71 -13.88 -8.88 5.12
C ALA A 71 -13.47 -7.41 4.95
N ALA A 72 -14.47 -6.52 4.79
CA ALA A 72 -14.19 -5.10 4.55
C ALA A 72 -13.42 -4.42 5.70
N HIS A 73 -13.65 -4.82 6.96
CA HIS A 73 -12.93 -4.27 8.10
C HIS A 73 -11.45 -4.68 8.10
N GLU A 74 -11.13 -5.91 7.71
CA GLU A 74 -9.73 -6.38 7.56
C GLU A 74 -8.99 -5.58 6.49
N LEU A 75 -9.68 -5.22 5.39
CA LEU A 75 -9.10 -4.35 4.36
C LEU A 75 -8.80 -2.93 4.90
N VAL A 76 -9.67 -2.40 5.76
CA VAL A 76 -9.45 -1.10 6.42
C VAL A 76 -8.19 -1.15 7.28
N ASP A 77 -8.07 -2.18 8.10
CA ASP A 77 -6.96 -2.35 9.04
C ASP A 77 -5.63 -2.54 8.28
N ILE A 78 -5.59 -3.41 7.28
CA ILE A 78 -4.36 -3.69 6.52
C ILE A 78 -3.95 -2.51 5.64
N LEU A 79 -4.91 -1.81 5.00
CA LEU A 79 -4.61 -0.71 4.08
C LEU A 79 -4.36 0.61 4.80
N GLY A 80 -4.76 0.76 6.06
CA GLY A 80 -4.64 1.99 6.83
C GLY A 80 -5.37 3.19 6.21
N VAL A 81 -6.45 2.93 5.44
CA VAL A 81 -7.22 3.99 4.78
C VAL A 81 -8.60 4.14 5.43
N ASN A 82 -9.20 5.31 5.24
CA ASN A 82 -10.52 5.62 5.77
C ASN A 82 -11.55 4.54 5.35
N PRO A 83 -12.40 4.03 6.27
CA PRO A 83 -13.42 3.03 5.99
C PRO A 83 -14.33 3.35 4.82
N MET A 84 -14.72 4.63 4.65
CA MET A 84 -15.53 5.06 3.51
C MET A 84 -14.80 4.91 2.16
N SER A 85 -13.48 5.08 2.17
CA SER A 85 -12.67 4.88 0.96
C SER A 85 -12.59 3.40 0.57
N VAL A 86 -12.48 2.50 1.54
CA VAL A 86 -12.56 1.05 1.31
C VAL A 86 -13.95 0.67 0.82
N HIS A 87 -15.00 1.15 1.49
CA HIS A 87 -16.38 0.87 1.10
C HIS A 87 -16.67 1.28 -0.36
N ARG A 88 -16.27 2.50 -0.75
CA ARG A 88 -16.44 2.97 -2.15
C ARG A 88 -15.65 2.12 -3.15
N ALA A 89 -14.44 1.72 -2.78
CA ALA A 89 -13.61 0.86 -3.62
C ALA A 89 -14.23 -0.53 -3.80
N VAL A 90 -14.71 -1.14 -2.72
CA VAL A 90 -15.43 -2.42 -2.71
C VAL A 90 -16.68 -2.33 -3.57
N GLN A 91 -17.51 -1.30 -3.37
CA GLN A 91 -18.73 -1.10 -4.14
C GLN A 91 -18.46 -0.95 -5.63
N SER A 92 -17.49 -0.10 -6.00
CA SER A 92 -17.12 0.10 -7.40
C SER A 92 -16.58 -1.18 -8.06
N LEU A 93 -15.77 -1.98 -7.36
CA LEU A 93 -15.29 -3.26 -7.87
C LEU A 93 -16.41 -4.29 -8.00
N HIS A 94 -17.38 -4.27 -7.11
CA HIS A 94 -18.57 -5.13 -7.17
C HIS A 94 -19.45 -4.77 -8.36
N GLU A 95 -19.77 -3.48 -8.56
CA GLU A 95 -20.53 -2.98 -9.71
C GLU A 95 -19.86 -3.30 -11.05
N GLN A 96 -18.52 -3.34 -11.07
CA GLN A 96 -17.75 -3.75 -12.24
C GLN A 96 -17.64 -5.28 -12.40
N GLY A 97 -18.30 -6.06 -11.54
CA GLY A 97 -18.27 -7.52 -11.56
C GLY A 97 -16.91 -8.14 -11.23
N ARG A 98 -16.00 -7.40 -10.55
CA ARG A 98 -14.64 -7.85 -10.23
C ARG A 98 -14.54 -8.53 -8.88
N ILE A 99 -15.44 -8.23 -7.96
CA ILE A 99 -15.57 -8.92 -6.67
C ILE A 99 -16.99 -9.41 -6.45
N ALA A 100 -17.11 -10.52 -5.75
CA ALA A 100 -18.34 -11.02 -5.19
C ALA A 100 -18.41 -10.65 -3.70
N ILE A 101 -19.61 -10.33 -3.23
CA ILE A 101 -19.94 -10.06 -1.82
C ILE A 101 -20.91 -11.16 -1.42
N GLU A 102 -20.46 -12.07 -0.57
CA GLU A 102 -21.22 -13.25 -0.15
C GLU A 102 -21.36 -13.28 1.38
N PRO A 103 -22.33 -13.99 1.95
CA PRO A 103 -22.31 -14.28 3.38
C PRO A 103 -21.03 -15.04 3.74
N ASP A 104 -20.41 -14.70 4.87
CA ASP A 104 -19.25 -15.42 5.36
C ASP A 104 -19.66 -16.85 5.77
N PRO A 105 -18.94 -17.89 5.33
CA PRO A 105 -19.25 -19.28 5.68
C PRO A 105 -19.22 -19.58 7.18
N GLY A 106 -18.41 -18.83 7.94
CA GLY A 106 -18.29 -18.98 9.39
C GLY A 106 -19.22 -18.12 10.22
N ASP A 107 -19.70 -17.01 9.64
CA ASP A 107 -20.64 -16.07 10.30
C ASP A 107 -21.50 -15.38 9.26
N SER A 108 -22.73 -15.83 9.07
CA SER A 108 -23.68 -15.30 8.08
C SER A 108 -24.03 -13.81 8.27
N ARG A 109 -23.70 -13.23 9.43
CA ARG A 109 -23.87 -11.77 9.70
C ARG A 109 -22.74 -10.95 9.07
N ARG A 110 -21.63 -11.60 8.69
CA ARG A 110 -20.50 -10.98 8.04
C ARG A 110 -20.56 -11.18 6.53
N LYS A 111 -19.96 -10.24 5.81
CA LYS A 111 -19.82 -10.31 4.35
C LYS A 111 -18.39 -10.66 3.99
N ALA A 112 -18.23 -11.76 3.29
CA ALA A 112 -16.97 -12.19 2.71
C ALA A 112 -16.81 -11.56 1.32
N LEU A 113 -15.63 -11.06 1.03
CA LEU A 113 -15.23 -10.50 -0.25
C LEU A 113 -14.28 -11.47 -0.94
N ARG A 114 -14.55 -11.74 -2.21
CA ARG A 114 -13.65 -12.58 -3.01
C ARG A 114 -13.59 -12.11 -4.46
N LEU A 115 -12.48 -12.36 -5.15
CA LEU A 115 -12.38 -12.05 -6.57
C LEU A 115 -13.29 -12.96 -7.40
N THR A 116 -14.03 -12.37 -8.33
CA THR A 116 -14.71 -13.12 -9.40
C THR A 116 -13.68 -13.59 -10.45
N ALA A 117 -14.12 -14.34 -11.45
CA ALA A 117 -13.26 -14.71 -12.59
C ALA A 117 -12.66 -13.47 -13.30
N GLU A 118 -13.46 -12.38 -13.44
CA GLU A 118 -12.98 -11.10 -14.00
C GLU A 118 -11.96 -10.42 -13.08
N GLY A 119 -12.23 -10.36 -11.77
CA GLY A 119 -11.30 -9.85 -10.78
C GLY A 119 -9.97 -10.62 -10.79
N GLN A 120 -10.02 -11.95 -10.88
CA GLN A 120 -8.83 -12.79 -10.97
C GLN A 120 -8.02 -12.54 -12.24
N ARG A 121 -8.70 -12.31 -13.39
CA ARG A 121 -7.99 -11.94 -14.63
C ARG A 121 -7.29 -10.60 -14.49
N LEU A 122 -7.95 -9.60 -13.90
CA LEU A 122 -7.36 -8.28 -13.68
C LEU A 122 -6.19 -8.36 -12.68
N TYR A 123 -6.37 -9.05 -11.56
CA TYR A 123 -5.33 -9.28 -10.55
C TYR A 123 -4.06 -9.87 -11.19
N ARG A 124 -4.19 -10.99 -11.92
CA ARG A 124 -3.05 -11.64 -12.60
C ARG A 124 -2.39 -10.74 -13.65
N ARG A 125 -3.15 -9.88 -14.32
CA ARG A 125 -2.59 -8.92 -15.30
C ARG A 125 -1.76 -7.83 -14.63
N MET A 126 -2.13 -7.44 -13.40
CA MET A 126 -1.46 -6.36 -12.65
C MET A 126 -0.24 -6.84 -11.87
N LEU A 127 -0.19 -8.09 -11.46
CA LEU A 127 0.91 -8.67 -10.68
C LEU A 127 2.30 -8.37 -11.28
N PRO A 128 2.58 -8.68 -12.56
CA PRO A 128 3.91 -8.47 -13.12
C PRO A 128 4.37 -7.01 -13.06
N THR A 129 3.45 -6.06 -13.27
CA THR A 129 3.78 -4.63 -13.18
C THR A 129 4.07 -4.23 -11.74
N THR A 130 3.34 -4.79 -10.78
CA THR A 130 3.58 -4.56 -9.35
C THR A 130 4.95 -5.10 -8.93
N ASP A 131 5.28 -6.32 -9.37
CA ASP A 131 6.56 -6.97 -9.08
C ASP A 131 7.73 -6.13 -9.65
N ILE A 132 7.62 -5.65 -10.90
CA ILE A 132 8.63 -4.77 -11.51
C ILE A 132 8.83 -3.50 -10.68
N VAL A 133 7.76 -2.88 -10.17
CA VAL A 133 7.86 -1.67 -9.34
C VAL A 133 8.54 -1.97 -8.00
N VAL A 134 8.17 -3.08 -7.37
CA VAL A 134 8.78 -3.53 -6.10
C VAL A 134 10.26 -3.82 -6.30
N ASP A 135 10.60 -4.61 -7.31
CA ASP A 135 11.99 -4.96 -7.63
C ASP A 135 12.82 -3.71 -7.94
N TYR A 136 12.28 -2.79 -8.75
CA TYR A 136 12.96 -1.53 -9.05
C TYR A 136 13.22 -0.71 -7.79
N LEU A 137 12.20 -0.49 -6.98
CA LEU A 137 12.29 0.38 -5.79
C LEU A 137 13.28 -0.17 -4.76
N PHE A 138 13.19 -1.46 -4.47
CA PHE A 138 14.02 -2.07 -3.43
C PHE A 138 15.40 -2.54 -3.92
N SER A 139 15.61 -2.66 -5.24
CA SER A 139 16.98 -2.86 -5.78
C SER A 139 17.92 -1.67 -5.56
N LEU A 140 17.38 -0.52 -5.16
CA LEU A 140 18.19 0.67 -4.83
C LEU A 140 18.85 0.59 -3.45
N LEU A 141 18.44 -0.38 -2.62
CA LEU A 141 18.92 -0.59 -1.26
C LEU A 141 19.54 -1.98 -1.11
N PRO A 142 20.58 -2.14 -0.29
CA PRO A 142 21.06 -3.45 0.14
C PRO A 142 19.95 -4.18 0.93
N PRO A 143 19.94 -5.54 0.93
CA PRO A 143 18.91 -6.32 1.64
C PRO A 143 18.78 -6.00 3.13
N GLU A 144 19.90 -5.72 3.80
CA GLU A 144 19.94 -5.34 5.21
C GLU A 144 19.28 -3.97 5.47
N GLU A 145 19.42 -3.03 4.54
CA GLU A 145 18.74 -1.71 4.63
C GLU A 145 17.25 -1.83 4.36
N VAL A 146 16.83 -2.72 3.45
CA VAL A 146 15.40 -3.04 3.25
C VAL A 146 14.80 -3.58 4.53
N ALA A 147 15.46 -4.53 5.20
CA ALA A 147 15.00 -5.08 6.48
C ALA A 147 15.00 -4.03 7.61
N GLN A 148 15.95 -3.10 7.62
CA GLN A 148 15.97 -2.00 8.58
C GLN A 148 14.83 -1.01 8.31
N PHE A 149 14.59 -0.67 7.06
CA PHE A 149 13.50 0.21 6.63
C PHE A 149 12.14 -0.38 7.00
N ASP A 150 11.93 -1.68 6.76
CA ASP A 150 10.70 -2.39 7.16
C ASP A 150 10.43 -2.25 8.66
N ARG A 151 11.44 -2.50 9.51
CA ARG A 151 11.32 -2.33 10.97
C ARG A 151 10.96 -0.90 11.36
N MET A 152 11.60 0.10 10.73
CA MET A 152 11.31 1.51 11.02
C MET A 152 9.88 1.89 10.63
N VAL A 153 9.45 1.51 9.43
CA VAL A 153 8.07 1.75 8.95
C VAL A 153 7.06 1.07 9.86
N THR A 154 7.28 -0.19 10.22
CA THR A 154 6.42 -0.94 11.14
C THR A 154 6.30 -0.23 12.49
N THR A 155 7.40 0.24 13.07
CA THR A 155 7.38 1.00 14.33
C THR A 155 6.56 2.29 14.22
N LEU A 156 6.69 3.02 13.11
CA LEU A 156 5.90 4.25 12.87
C LEU A 156 4.41 3.94 12.73
N ILE A 157 4.05 2.88 12.01
CA ILE A 157 2.65 2.43 11.87
C ILE A 157 2.07 2.07 13.24
N GLN A 158 2.77 1.27 14.04
CA GLN A 158 2.35 0.93 15.40
C GLN A 158 2.11 2.17 16.27
N GLY A 159 2.98 3.16 16.15
CA GLY A 159 2.82 4.44 16.86
C GLY A 159 1.57 5.23 16.44
N LEU A 160 1.21 5.20 15.15
CA LEU A 160 0.00 5.83 14.62
C LEU A 160 -1.28 5.08 15.02
N GLU A 161 -1.20 3.77 15.16
CA GLU A 161 -2.31 2.88 15.52
C GLU A 161 -2.50 2.73 17.04
N ALA A 162 -1.56 3.23 17.85
CA ALA A 162 -1.61 3.14 19.29
C ALA A 162 -2.89 3.73 19.88
N ARG A 163 -3.47 3.02 20.84
CA ARG A 163 -4.68 3.43 21.56
C ARG A 163 -4.38 3.51 23.05
N ASP A 164 -5.05 4.43 23.73
CA ASP A 164 -5.03 4.55 25.18
C ASP A 164 -5.93 3.50 25.85
N GLU A 165 -5.95 3.47 27.18
CA GLU A 165 -6.79 2.55 27.96
C GLU A 165 -8.30 2.69 27.70
N ALA A 166 -8.73 3.84 27.19
CA ALA A 166 -10.11 4.10 26.78
C ALA A 166 -10.38 3.76 25.31
N GLY A 167 -9.41 3.17 24.58
CA GLY A 167 -9.50 2.79 23.17
C GLY A 167 -9.40 3.96 22.18
N ARG A 168 -9.05 5.18 22.63
CA ARG A 168 -8.90 6.38 21.80
C ARG A 168 -7.54 6.38 21.13
N SER A 169 -7.45 6.92 19.91
CA SER A 169 -6.17 7.04 19.20
C SER A 169 -5.26 8.03 19.92
N VAL A 170 -4.12 7.55 20.39
CA VAL A 170 -3.07 8.37 21.02
C VAL A 170 -2.56 9.44 20.06
N PHE A 171 -2.42 9.10 18.76
CA PHE A 171 -1.98 10.03 17.74
C PHE A 171 -2.96 11.20 17.58
N ILE A 172 -4.26 10.91 17.43
CA ILE A 172 -5.29 11.96 17.26
C ILE A 172 -5.36 12.86 18.48
N GLU A 173 -5.33 12.28 19.69
CA GLU A 173 -5.38 13.09 20.93
C GLU A 173 -4.16 14.02 21.05
N ARG A 174 -2.97 13.56 20.68
CA ARG A 174 -1.73 14.36 20.73
C ARG A 174 -1.61 15.41 19.63
N THR A 175 -2.27 15.21 18.48
CA THR A 175 -2.16 16.12 17.33
C THR A 175 -3.38 17.01 17.16
N ARG A 176 -4.34 16.95 18.07
CA ARG A 176 -5.56 17.77 18.03
C ARG A 176 -5.20 19.24 18.22
N PRO A 177 -5.58 20.14 17.30
CA PRO A 177 -5.34 21.58 17.49
C PRO A 177 -6.09 22.07 18.73
N GLY A 178 -5.41 22.68 19.68
CA GLY A 178 -6.01 23.31 20.86
C GLY A 178 -6.17 22.41 22.10
N GLY A 179 -5.38 21.33 22.19
CA GLY A 179 -5.21 20.56 23.43
C GLY A 179 -4.05 21.08 24.25
#